data_fb7d905dbd6c56a951414339585b776a
#
_entry.id   fb7d905dbd6c56a951414339585b776a
#
_cell.length_a   1.000
_cell.length_b   1.000
_cell.length_c   1.000
_cell.angle_alpha   90.00
_cell.angle_beta   90.00
_cell.angle_gamma   90.00
#
_symmetry.space_group_name_H-M   'P 1'
#
loop_
_entity.id
_entity.type
_entity.pdbx_description
1 polymer ?
#
loop_
_entity_poly.entity_id
_entity_poly.type
_entity_poly.pdbx_seq_one_letter_code
_entity_poly.pdbx_strand_id
1 'polypeptide(L)'
;MKFIVSSTYLLKQLQVLGGVISNSNTLPILDNFLFDLDHTKLTVSASDLETTMSSVLEVDSSDKGTIAVPARLLLDTLKTFPEQPLTFVVEDNNTVEISSAHGKYALAYADGAEFPKAVELSDPSTTRIMGDILATAINKTLFAAGNDDLRPVMSGVFFQFSPENLTFVATDAHKLVKYQRSDVHAEKVAEFIMPKKPLNLLKGILAGNEEEVTVSYNDSNARFSFDKTELVCRLIDGKYPNYEAVIPKENPNKLVIQRGQFLSSVR
;
A
#
# COMPACT_ATOMS: atom_id res chain seq x y z
N MET A 1 -20.79 5.40 -19.99
CA MET A 1 -20.48 4.99 -18.61
C MET A 1 -21.04 6.05 -17.66
N LYS A 2 -21.93 5.63 -16.75
CA LYS A 2 -22.55 6.52 -15.75
C LYS A 2 -22.65 5.81 -14.42
N PHE A 3 -22.35 6.49 -13.31
CA PHE A 3 -22.51 5.96 -11.96
C PHE A 3 -22.73 7.06 -10.93
N ILE A 4 -23.28 6.70 -9.77
CA ILE A 4 -23.50 7.59 -8.63
C ILE A 4 -22.76 7.03 -7.42
N VAL A 5 -22.05 7.90 -6.70
CA VAL A 5 -21.26 7.54 -5.53
C VAL A 5 -21.25 8.67 -4.51
N SER A 6 -21.12 8.37 -3.21
CA SER A 6 -20.93 9.38 -2.16
C SER A 6 -19.60 10.09 -2.31
N SER A 7 -19.59 11.44 -2.24
CA SER A 7 -18.41 12.29 -2.35
C SER A 7 -17.36 11.94 -1.28
N THR A 8 -17.77 11.79 -0.03
CA THR A 8 -16.88 11.50 1.09
C THR A 8 -16.33 10.08 1.05
N TYR A 9 -17.17 9.11 0.64
CA TYR A 9 -16.73 7.72 0.49
C TYR A 9 -15.68 7.59 -0.61
N LEU A 10 -15.93 8.18 -1.80
CA LEU A 10 -14.98 8.20 -2.90
C LEU A 10 -13.68 8.91 -2.50
N LEU A 11 -13.78 10.12 -1.92
CA LEU A 11 -12.61 10.90 -1.51
C LEU A 11 -11.72 10.11 -0.53
N LYS A 12 -12.31 9.43 0.45
CA LYS A 12 -11.58 8.61 1.43
C LYS A 12 -10.76 7.51 0.74
N GLN A 13 -11.37 6.79 -0.20
CA GLN A 13 -10.67 5.73 -0.93
C GLN A 13 -9.56 6.30 -1.84
N LEU A 14 -9.86 7.37 -2.58
CA LEU A 14 -8.87 7.99 -3.47
C LEU A 14 -7.69 8.62 -2.72
N GLN A 15 -7.89 9.15 -1.51
CA GLN A 15 -6.79 9.66 -0.67
C GLN A 15 -5.80 8.55 -0.30
N VAL A 16 -6.30 7.35 -0.02
CA VAL A 16 -5.48 6.18 0.27
C VAL A 16 -4.70 5.75 -0.98
N LEU A 17 -5.39 5.58 -2.11
CA LEU A 17 -4.80 5.18 -3.38
C LEU A 17 -3.81 6.22 -3.91
N GLY A 18 -4.06 7.50 -3.69
CA GLY A 18 -3.20 8.60 -4.10
C GLY A 18 -1.78 8.54 -3.55
N GLY A 19 -1.57 7.84 -2.43
CA GLY A 19 -0.24 7.58 -1.87
C GLY A 19 0.67 6.71 -2.74
N VAL A 20 0.11 5.97 -3.69
CA VAL A 20 0.87 5.18 -4.68
C VAL A 20 1.47 6.08 -5.76
N ILE A 21 0.74 7.12 -6.17
CA ILE A 21 1.11 7.98 -7.29
C ILE A 21 2.40 8.75 -6.95
N SER A 22 3.41 8.58 -7.78
CA SER A 22 4.69 9.27 -7.63
C SER A 22 4.58 10.74 -8.07
N ASN A 23 5.44 11.62 -7.54
CA ASN A 23 5.55 12.99 -8.02
C ASN A 23 6.30 13.11 -9.36
N SER A 24 6.96 12.04 -9.80
CA SER A 24 7.73 11.97 -11.04
C SER A 24 7.52 10.59 -11.68
N ASN A 25 6.43 10.46 -12.44
CA ASN A 25 6.15 9.24 -13.19
C ASN A 25 6.80 9.27 -14.56
N THR A 26 7.32 8.13 -15.01
CA THR A 26 7.88 7.96 -16.35
C THR A 26 6.80 7.91 -17.44
N LEU A 27 5.61 7.43 -17.08
CA LEU A 27 4.45 7.34 -17.96
C LEU A 27 3.35 8.29 -17.47
N PRO A 28 2.88 9.25 -18.30
CA PRO A 28 1.84 10.20 -17.90
C PRO A 28 0.52 9.55 -17.44
N ILE A 29 0.20 8.35 -17.96
CA ILE A 29 -1.01 7.63 -17.55
C ILE A 29 -1.02 7.29 -16.05
N LEU A 30 0.15 7.14 -15.41
CA LEU A 30 0.31 6.84 -14.00
C LEU A 30 -0.01 8.03 -13.07
N ASP A 31 -0.20 9.22 -13.62
CA ASP A 31 -0.70 10.39 -12.87
C ASP A 31 -2.23 10.33 -12.66
N ASN A 32 -2.87 9.28 -13.18
CA ASN A 32 -4.31 9.09 -13.13
C ASN A 32 -4.70 7.96 -12.18
N PHE A 33 -5.93 7.99 -11.70
CA PHE A 33 -6.63 6.82 -11.19
C PHE A 33 -7.30 6.07 -12.34
N LEU A 34 -7.11 4.76 -12.40
CA LEU A 34 -7.92 3.91 -13.26
C LEU A 34 -9.27 3.66 -12.60
N PHE A 35 -10.34 3.98 -13.30
CA PHE A 35 -11.72 3.66 -12.92
C PHE A 35 -12.21 2.53 -13.83
N ASP A 36 -12.47 1.38 -13.26
CA ASP A 36 -13.03 0.22 -13.96
C ASP A 36 -14.39 -0.11 -13.35
N LEU A 37 -15.45 0.21 -14.10
CA LEU A 37 -16.83 0.02 -13.70
C LEU A 37 -17.38 -1.26 -14.31
N ASP A 38 -17.85 -2.16 -13.47
CA ASP A 38 -18.63 -3.35 -13.84
C ASP A 38 -19.94 -3.36 -13.05
N HIS A 39 -20.97 -2.79 -13.67
CA HIS A 39 -22.30 -2.59 -13.06
C HIS A 39 -22.20 -1.82 -11.74
N THR A 40 -22.57 -2.44 -10.63
CA THR A 40 -22.59 -1.82 -9.31
C THR A 40 -21.24 -1.77 -8.61
N LYS A 41 -20.17 -2.25 -9.26
CA LYS A 41 -18.80 -2.27 -8.69
C LYS A 41 -17.88 -1.37 -9.47
N LEU A 42 -17.35 -0.37 -8.80
CA LEU A 42 -16.28 0.49 -9.32
C LEU A 42 -14.97 0.09 -8.67
N THR A 43 -14.07 -0.51 -9.44
CA THR A 43 -12.69 -0.74 -9.00
C THR A 43 -11.87 0.48 -9.36
N VAL A 44 -11.25 1.11 -8.37
CA VAL A 44 -10.32 2.20 -8.60
C VAL A 44 -8.91 1.74 -8.28
N SER A 45 -7.97 2.01 -9.20
CA SER A 45 -6.57 1.60 -9.06
C SER A 45 -5.61 2.77 -9.25
N ALA A 46 -4.48 2.70 -8.58
CA ALA A 46 -3.32 3.57 -8.76
C ALA A 46 -2.06 2.72 -8.87
N SER A 47 -1.11 3.12 -9.71
CA SER A 47 0.13 2.37 -9.93
C SER A 47 1.31 3.30 -10.15
N ASP A 48 2.52 2.82 -9.80
CA ASP A 48 3.80 3.42 -10.18
C ASP A 48 4.72 2.42 -10.90
N LEU A 49 4.14 1.33 -11.42
CA LEU A 49 4.75 0.14 -12.03
C LEU A 49 5.35 -0.87 -11.03
N GLU A 50 5.89 -0.43 -9.91
CA GLU A 50 6.46 -1.30 -8.87
C GLU A 50 5.43 -1.65 -7.79
N THR A 51 4.46 -0.75 -7.58
CA THR A 51 3.37 -0.92 -6.61
C THR A 51 2.06 -0.55 -7.27
N THR A 52 1.08 -1.43 -7.19
CA THR A 52 -0.30 -1.16 -7.60
C THR A 52 -1.21 -1.35 -6.40
N MET A 53 -2.11 -0.42 -6.20
CA MET A 53 -3.12 -0.50 -5.15
C MET A 53 -4.49 -0.28 -5.75
N SER A 54 -5.45 -1.10 -5.38
CA SER A 54 -6.83 -1.01 -5.83
C SER A 54 -7.82 -1.09 -4.67
N SER A 55 -8.97 -0.48 -4.86
CA SER A 55 -10.10 -0.57 -3.93
C SER A 55 -11.39 -0.71 -4.70
N VAL A 56 -12.29 -1.57 -4.20
CA VAL A 56 -13.61 -1.80 -4.80
C VAL A 56 -14.66 -0.98 -4.05
N LEU A 57 -15.37 -0.12 -4.78
CA LEU A 57 -16.45 0.70 -4.26
C LEU A 57 -17.80 0.18 -4.82
N GLU A 58 -18.80 0.16 -3.97
CA GLU A 58 -20.17 -0.04 -4.42
C GLU A 58 -20.76 1.29 -4.91
N VAL A 59 -21.31 1.28 -6.10
CA VAL A 59 -21.87 2.45 -6.77
C VAL A 59 -23.25 2.13 -7.33
N ASP A 60 -24.07 3.13 -7.53
CA ASP A 60 -25.36 2.97 -8.23
C ASP A 60 -25.12 3.14 -9.73
N SER A 61 -25.14 2.03 -10.46
CA SER A 61 -24.95 1.96 -11.90
C SER A 61 -25.43 0.65 -12.48
N SER A 62 -25.73 0.66 -13.78
CA SER A 62 -25.94 -0.55 -14.61
C SER A 62 -24.90 -0.65 -15.73
N ASP A 63 -24.02 0.32 -15.85
CA ASP A 63 -23.08 0.48 -16.96
C ASP A 63 -21.78 -0.29 -16.74
N LYS A 64 -20.98 -0.33 -17.78
CA LYS A 64 -19.60 -0.81 -17.78
C LYS A 64 -18.70 0.19 -18.49
N GLY A 65 -17.43 0.19 -18.16
CA GLY A 65 -16.44 1.00 -18.84
C GLY A 65 -15.19 1.22 -18.02
N THR A 66 -14.13 1.63 -18.71
CA THR A 66 -12.82 1.82 -18.10
C THR A 66 -12.21 3.15 -18.59
N ILE A 67 -11.88 4.04 -17.66
CA ILE A 67 -11.27 5.34 -17.93
C ILE A 67 -10.15 5.64 -16.94
N ALA A 68 -9.19 6.47 -17.34
CA ALA A 68 -8.14 6.96 -16.46
C ALA A 68 -8.33 8.46 -16.19
N VAL A 69 -8.60 8.83 -14.93
CA VAL A 69 -8.96 10.19 -14.50
C VAL A 69 -7.82 10.84 -13.74
N PRO A 70 -7.43 12.12 -14.06
CA PRO A 70 -6.32 12.81 -13.42
C PRO A 70 -6.48 12.87 -11.90
N ALA A 71 -5.58 12.20 -11.18
CA ALA A 71 -5.72 11.93 -9.75
C ALA A 71 -5.67 13.19 -8.89
N ARG A 72 -4.69 14.07 -9.15
CA ARG A 72 -4.53 15.32 -8.38
C ARG A 72 -5.73 16.23 -8.55
N LEU A 73 -6.16 16.44 -9.79
CA LEU A 73 -7.29 17.33 -10.10
C LEU A 73 -8.60 16.79 -9.52
N LEU A 74 -8.82 15.46 -9.63
CA LEU A 74 -10.00 14.82 -9.05
C LEU A 74 -10.00 14.93 -7.51
N LEU A 75 -8.88 14.65 -6.86
CA LEU A 75 -8.75 14.78 -5.39
C LEU A 75 -9.02 16.20 -4.93
N ASP A 76 -8.45 17.20 -5.61
CA ASP A 76 -8.64 18.60 -5.24
C ASP A 76 -10.09 19.05 -5.46
N THR A 77 -10.74 18.58 -6.52
CA THR A 77 -12.16 18.82 -6.78
C THR A 77 -13.03 18.17 -5.68
N LEU A 78 -12.78 16.90 -5.34
CA LEU A 78 -13.57 16.19 -4.33
C LEU A 78 -13.45 16.79 -2.92
N LYS A 79 -12.30 17.36 -2.56
CA LYS A 79 -12.10 18.05 -1.27
C LYS A 79 -13.00 19.27 -1.10
N THR A 80 -13.50 19.86 -2.19
CA THR A 80 -14.39 21.03 -2.14
C THR A 80 -15.85 20.69 -1.87
N PHE A 81 -16.22 19.42 -2.00
CA PHE A 81 -17.61 18.99 -1.81
C PHE A 81 -17.93 18.66 -0.36
N PRO A 82 -19.11 19.10 0.14
CA PRO A 82 -19.69 18.49 1.33
C PRO A 82 -20.11 17.05 1.02
N GLU A 83 -20.54 16.32 2.03
CA GLU A 83 -21.11 14.98 1.83
C GLU A 83 -22.39 15.05 1.00
N GLN A 84 -22.35 14.43 -0.17
CA GLN A 84 -23.48 14.37 -1.12
C GLN A 84 -23.27 13.27 -2.15
N PRO A 85 -24.33 12.80 -2.81
CA PRO A 85 -24.17 11.96 -3.99
C PRO A 85 -23.59 12.77 -5.16
N LEU A 86 -22.64 12.18 -5.85
CA LEU A 86 -22.05 12.71 -7.08
C LEU A 86 -22.42 11.79 -8.24
N THR A 87 -22.89 12.36 -9.35
CA THR A 87 -23.12 11.62 -10.59
C THR A 87 -21.99 11.85 -11.55
N PHE A 88 -21.33 10.77 -11.94
CA PHE A 88 -20.29 10.76 -12.97
C PHE A 88 -20.90 10.32 -14.30
N VAL A 89 -20.65 11.06 -15.35
CA VAL A 89 -21.06 10.73 -16.73
C VAL A 89 -19.85 10.88 -17.64
N VAL A 90 -19.50 9.81 -18.34
CA VAL A 90 -18.44 9.83 -19.37
C VAL A 90 -19.06 10.27 -20.68
N GLU A 91 -18.55 11.35 -21.23
CA GLU A 91 -18.99 11.98 -22.48
C GLU A 91 -18.11 11.57 -23.66
N ASP A 92 -18.66 11.62 -24.87
CA ASP A 92 -17.95 11.22 -26.11
C ASP A 92 -16.75 12.12 -26.47
N ASN A 93 -16.64 13.29 -25.84
CA ASN A 93 -15.57 14.28 -26.07
C ASN A 93 -14.33 14.07 -25.18
N ASN A 94 -14.12 12.89 -24.63
CA ASN A 94 -13.05 12.55 -23.68
C ASN A 94 -13.10 13.37 -22.38
N THR A 95 -14.30 13.73 -21.94
CA THR A 95 -14.51 14.35 -20.64
C THR A 95 -15.40 13.48 -19.74
N VAL A 96 -15.15 13.51 -18.45
CA VAL A 96 -16.06 12.99 -17.43
C VAL A 96 -16.70 14.17 -16.73
N GLU A 97 -18.02 14.29 -16.83
CA GLU A 97 -18.79 15.26 -16.09
C GLU A 97 -19.10 14.74 -14.71
N ILE A 98 -18.85 15.54 -13.68
CA ILE A 98 -19.20 15.29 -12.30
C ILE A 98 -20.30 16.28 -11.91
N SER A 99 -21.51 15.81 -11.75
CA SER A 99 -22.66 16.59 -11.31
C SER A 99 -22.83 16.50 -9.81
N SER A 100 -22.94 17.66 -9.16
CA SER A 100 -23.20 17.82 -7.72
C SER A 100 -24.47 18.65 -7.49
N ALA A 101 -24.90 18.82 -6.25
CA ALA A 101 -26.02 19.68 -5.90
C ALA A 101 -25.82 21.16 -6.28
N HIS A 102 -24.55 21.61 -6.42
CA HIS A 102 -24.20 23.03 -6.59
C HIS A 102 -23.55 23.34 -7.94
N GLY A 103 -23.36 22.37 -8.80
CA GLY A 103 -22.76 22.62 -10.13
C GLY A 103 -22.27 21.36 -10.82
N LYS A 104 -21.71 21.60 -12.00
CA LYS A 104 -21.13 20.59 -12.87
C LYS A 104 -19.64 20.89 -13.08
N TYR A 105 -18.84 19.84 -13.06
CA TYR A 105 -17.40 19.91 -13.25
C TYR A 105 -17.02 18.94 -14.36
N ALA A 106 -16.17 19.35 -15.27
CA ALA A 106 -15.71 18.51 -16.37
C ALA A 106 -14.21 18.29 -16.24
N LEU A 107 -13.79 17.04 -16.25
CA LEU A 107 -12.38 16.64 -16.25
C LEU A 107 -12.07 15.86 -17.53
N ALA A 108 -10.94 16.15 -18.16
CA ALA A 108 -10.48 15.30 -19.25
C ALA A 108 -10.03 13.94 -18.67
N TYR A 109 -10.31 12.86 -19.38
CA TYR A 109 -9.84 11.53 -19.05
C TYR A 109 -9.00 10.95 -20.19
N ALA A 110 -8.15 9.97 -19.88
CA ALA A 110 -7.42 9.14 -20.84
C ALA A 110 -8.05 7.75 -20.96
N ASP A 111 -7.74 7.06 -22.05
CA ASP A 111 -8.21 5.68 -22.24
C ASP A 111 -7.66 4.77 -21.16
N GLY A 112 -8.55 4.11 -20.42
CA GLY A 112 -8.17 3.17 -19.36
C GLY A 112 -7.46 1.92 -19.88
N ALA A 113 -7.59 1.58 -21.16
CA ALA A 113 -6.89 0.45 -21.77
C ALA A 113 -5.36 0.66 -21.82
N GLU A 114 -4.88 1.91 -21.77
CA GLU A 114 -3.46 2.23 -21.72
C GLU A 114 -2.87 2.09 -20.30
N PHE A 115 -3.70 1.94 -19.27
CA PHE A 115 -3.23 1.81 -17.89
C PHE A 115 -2.59 0.44 -17.67
N PRO A 116 -1.41 0.37 -17.03
CA PRO A 116 -0.72 -0.89 -16.77
C PRO A 116 -1.57 -1.83 -15.90
N LYS A 117 -1.68 -3.08 -16.33
CA LYS A 117 -2.37 -4.10 -15.53
C LYS A 117 -1.58 -4.42 -14.27
N ALA A 118 -2.29 -4.67 -13.18
CA ALA A 118 -1.69 -5.19 -11.96
C ALA A 118 -1.03 -6.56 -12.22
N VAL A 119 0.08 -6.80 -11.55
CA VAL A 119 0.80 -8.09 -11.66
C VAL A 119 -0.02 -9.17 -10.98
N GLU A 120 -0.25 -10.28 -11.69
CA GLU A 120 -0.81 -11.50 -11.12
C GLU A 120 0.31 -12.35 -10.51
N LEU A 121 0.11 -12.84 -9.30
CA LEU A 121 1.07 -13.70 -8.63
C LEU A 121 0.83 -15.15 -9.08
N SER A 122 1.82 -15.76 -9.70
CA SER A 122 1.80 -17.21 -10.04
C SER A 122 2.15 -18.03 -8.80
N ASP A 123 1.34 -19.04 -8.50
CA ASP A 123 1.55 -20.03 -7.41
C ASP A 123 1.97 -19.40 -6.05
N PRO A 124 1.26 -18.42 -5.52
CA PRO A 124 1.68 -17.74 -4.30
C PRO A 124 1.53 -18.64 -3.07
N SER A 125 2.48 -18.53 -2.15
CA SER A 125 2.25 -18.92 -0.76
C SER A 125 1.43 -17.84 -0.06
N THR A 126 0.65 -18.24 0.94
CA THR A 126 -0.26 -17.32 1.65
C THR A 126 -0.09 -17.44 3.15
N THR A 127 -0.08 -16.32 3.83
CA THR A 127 -0.06 -16.21 5.30
C THR A 127 -1.09 -15.17 5.71
N ARG A 128 -1.75 -15.37 6.84
CA ARG A 128 -2.71 -14.44 7.40
C ARG A 128 -2.14 -13.80 8.65
N ILE A 129 -2.31 -12.50 8.78
CA ILE A 129 -1.82 -11.71 9.91
C ILE A 129 -2.80 -10.59 10.22
N MET A 130 -3.04 -10.31 11.49
CA MET A 130 -3.88 -9.19 11.90
C MET A 130 -3.24 -7.85 11.48
N GLY A 131 -4.04 -6.93 10.99
CA GLY A 131 -3.58 -5.64 10.45
C GLY A 131 -2.80 -4.81 11.46
N ASP A 132 -3.22 -4.78 12.72
CA ASP A 132 -2.53 -4.10 13.82
C ASP A 132 -1.15 -4.70 14.12
N ILE A 133 -1.03 -6.04 14.03
CA ILE A 133 0.24 -6.76 14.20
C ILE A 133 1.20 -6.40 13.07
N LEU A 134 0.72 -6.44 11.82
CA LEU A 134 1.54 -6.08 10.66
C LEU A 134 1.96 -4.60 10.70
N ALA A 135 1.03 -3.68 11.00
CA ALA A 135 1.32 -2.26 11.15
C ALA A 135 2.35 -2.02 12.26
N THR A 136 2.24 -2.74 13.38
CA THR A 136 3.21 -2.67 14.48
C THR A 136 4.58 -3.17 14.04
N ALA A 137 4.66 -4.30 13.35
CA ALA A 137 5.92 -4.85 12.84
C ALA A 137 6.62 -3.86 11.88
N ILE A 138 5.87 -3.29 10.95
CA ILE A 138 6.37 -2.27 10.03
C ILE A 138 6.87 -1.05 10.80
N ASN A 139 6.10 -0.54 11.76
CA ASN A 139 6.45 0.63 12.56
C ASN A 139 7.72 0.42 13.39
N LYS A 140 7.94 -0.81 13.88
CA LYS A 140 9.10 -1.17 14.70
C LYS A 140 10.38 -1.38 13.89
N THR A 141 10.29 -1.57 12.58
CA THR A 141 11.43 -1.96 11.74
C THR A 141 11.78 -0.95 10.65
N LEU A 142 10.78 -0.41 9.96
CA LEU A 142 10.96 0.38 8.73
C LEU A 142 11.93 1.55 8.87
N PHE A 143 11.98 2.22 10.04
CA PHE A 143 12.88 3.35 10.28
C PHE A 143 14.37 2.95 10.27
N ALA A 144 14.67 1.67 10.45
CA ALA A 144 16.05 1.16 10.43
C ALA A 144 16.53 0.78 9.03
N ALA A 145 15.64 0.71 8.03
CA ALA A 145 16.01 0.39 6.67
C ALA A 145 16.84 1.51 6.02
N GLY A 146 17.83 1.15 5.22
CA GLY A 146 18.74 2.07 4.51
C GLY A 146 18.06 2.84 3.37
N ASN A 147 18.78 3.80 2.79
CA ASN A 147 18.42 4.52 1.56
C ASN A 147 19.58 4.50 0.55
N ASP A 148 20.36 3.43 0.55
CA ASP A 148 21.57 3.31 -0.25
C ASP A 148 21.28 2.49 -1.50
N ASP A 149 21.31 3.14 -2.65
CA ASP A 149 21.08 2.50 -3.96
C ASP A 149 22.17 1.47 -4.32
N LEU A 150 23.33 1.56 -3.70
CA LEU A 150 24.43 0.58 -3.87
C LEU A 150 24.16 -0.72 -3.09
N ARG A 151 23.26 -0.68 -2.12
CA ARG A 151 22.87 -1.83 -1.29
C ARG A 151 21.34 -1.96 -1.22
N PRO A 152 20.67 -2.22 -2.35
CA PRO A 152 19.20 -2.22 -2.44
C PRO A 152 18.55 -3.21 -1.47
N VAL A 153 19.21 -4.33 -1.16
CA VAL A 153 18.69 -5.33 -0.19
C VAL A 153 18.52 -4.77 1.22
N MET A 154 19.24 -3.70 1.60
CA MET A 154 19.06 -3.01 2.88
C MET A 154 18.06 -1.85 2.82
N SER A 155 17.55 -1.51 1.62
CA SER A 155 16.57 -0.43 1.43
C SER A 155 15.12 -0.87 1.67
N GLY A 156 14.92 -2.02 2.28
CA GLY A 156 13.63 -2.59 2.64
C GLY A 156 13.62 -3.24 4.01
N VAL A 157 12.52 -3.88 4.34
CA VAL A 157 12.36 -4.70 5.54
C VAL A 157 12.37 -6.16 5.12
N PHE A 158 13.22 -6.95 5.73
CA PHE A 158 13.30 -8.39 5.52
C PHE A 158 12.24 -9.10 6.34
N PHE A 159 11.38 -9.85 5.68
CA PHE A 159 10.33 -10.67 6.26
C PHE A 159 10.79 -12.11 6.27
N GLN A 160 10.77 -12.74 7.43
CA GLN A 160 11.01 -14.17 7.59
C GLN A 160 9.78 -14.79 8.25
N PHE A 161 9.11 -15.64 7.53
CA PHE A 161 7.92 -16.35 7.96
C PHE A 161 8.25 -17.82 8.20
N SER A 162 7.77 -18.37 9.31
CA SER A 162 7.97 -19.77 9.65
C SER A 162 6.80 -20.30 10.48
N PRO A 163 6.70 -21.64 10.64
CA PRO A 163 5.73 -22.24 11.54
C PRO A 163 5.94 -21.89 13.03
N GLU A 164 7.11 -21.41 13.42
CA GLU A 164 7.43 -21.04 14.81
C GLU A 164 7.15 -19.58 15.10
N ASN A 165 7.35 -18.68 14.10
CA ASN A 165 7.24 -17.25 14.33
C ASN A 165 7.25 -16.46 13.01
N LEU A 166 6.89 -15.18 13.12
CA LEU A 166 7.15 -14.18 12.06
C LEU A 166 8.22 -13.22 12.57
N THR A 167 9.27 -13.02 11.78
CA THR A 167 10.38 -12.12 12.10
C THR A 167 10.51 -11.05 11.02
N PHE A 168 10.73 -9.82 11.45
CA PHE A 168 10.90 -8.65 10.61
C PHE A 168 12.22 -7.99 10.96
N VAL A 169 13.07 -7.74 9.98
CA VAL A 169 14.41 -7.19 10.19
C VAL A 169 14.66 -6.03 9.26
N ALA A 170 15.27 -4.98 9.78
CA ALA A 170 15.76 -3.87 8.97
C ALA A 170 17.12 -3.37 9.47
N THR A 171 17.99 -2.99 8.57
CA THR A 171 19.29 -2.41 8.87
C THR A 171 19.75 -1.46 7.76
N ASP A 172 20.52 -0.45 8.13
CA ASP A 172 21.27 0.43 7.22
C ASP A 172 22.80 0.26 7.38
N ALA A 173 23.23 -0.85 7.99
CA ALA A 173 24.59 -1.17 8.39
C ALA A 173 25.11 -0.41 9.62
N HIS A 174 24.40 0.61 10.13
CA HIS A 174 24.78 1.36 11.35
C HIS A 174 23.86 1.04 12.53
N LYS A 175 22.60 0.73 12.24
CA LYS A 175 21.61 0.27 13.21
C LYS A 175 20.89 -0.96 12.66
N LEU A 176 20.46 -1.84 13.54
CA LEU A 176 19.71 -3.03 13.21
C LEU A 176 18.52 -3.16 14.17
N VAL A 177 17.36 -3.48 13.61
CA VAL A 177 16.20 -3.85 14.40
C VAL A 177 15.73 -5.21 13.93
N LYS A 178 15.53 -6.12 14.91
CA LYS A 178 14.84 -7.40 14.75
C LYS A 178 13.57 -7.35 15.60
N TYR A 179 12.43 -7.52 14.97
CA TYR A 179 11.13 -7.64 15.64
C TYR A 179 10.54 -9.00 15.34
N GLN A 180 10.26 -9.78 16.38
CA GLN A 180 9.78 -11.16 16.27
C GLN A 180 8.46 -11.33 17.02
N ARG A 181 7.54 -12.09 16.41
CA ARG A 181 6.26 -12.49 16.96
C ARG A 181 6.19 -14.02 16.95
N SER A 182 6.11 -14.62 18.14
CA SER A 182 5.97 -16.06 18.32
C SER A 182 4.51 -16.50 18.55
N ASP A 183 3.59 -15.57 18.53
CA ASP A 183 2.14 -15.79 18.64
C ASP A 183 1.44 -15.75 17.27
N VAL A 184 2.18 -15.52 16.21
CA VAL A 184 1.72 -15.55 14.81
C VAL A 184 2.65 -16.44 14.00
N HIS A 185 2.08 -17.27 13.14
CA HIS A 185 2.78 -18.32 12.43
C HIS A 185 2.41 -18.33 10.94
N ALA A 186 3.28 -18.86 10.11
CA ALA A 186 3.01 -19.15 8.72
C ALA A 186 3.06 -20.68 8.50
N GLU A 187 2.29 -21.17 7.53
CA GLU A 187 2.31 -22.62 7.20
C GLU A 187 3.63 -23.08 6.59
N LYS A 188 4.30 -22.18 5.87
CA LYS A 188 5.55 -22.45 5.15
C LYS A 188 6.64 -21.48 5.54
N VAL A 189 7.88 -21.94 5.46
CA VAL A 189 9.04 -21.06 5.56
C VAL A 189 9.12 -20.20 4.31
N ALA A 190 9.27 -18.88 4.50
CA ALA A 190 9.46 -17.93 3.42
C ALA A 190 10.32 -16.75 3.88
N GLU A 191 11.10 -16.22 2.95
CA GLU A 191 11.97 -15.07 3.18
C GLU A 191 11.88 -14.14 1.96
N PHE A 192 11.61 -12.87 2.21
CA PHE A 192 11.53 -11.86 1.15
C PHE A 192 11.79 -10.46 1.69
N ILE A 193 12.19 -9.54 0.81
CA ILE A 193 12.53 -8.16 1.18
C ILE A 193 11.46 -7.22 0.64
N MET A 194 10.69 -6.61 1.54
CA MET A 194 9.65 -5.65 1.20
C MET A 194 10.21 -4.24 1.04
N PRO A 195 9.96 -3.56 -0.08
CA PRO A 195 10.39 -2.18 -0.29
C PRO A 195 9.66 -1.20 0.63
N LYS A 196 10.28 -0.04 0.88
CA LYS A 196 9.76 0.96 1.83
C LYS A 196 8.43 1.58 1.43
N LYS A 197 8.23 1.86 0.13
CA LYS A 197 7.04 2.58 -0.34
C LYS A 197 5.75 1.84 0.01
N PRO A 198 5.55 0.57 -0.40
CA PRO A 198 4.36 -0.19 -0.02
C PRO A 198 4.22 -0.37 1.49
N LEU A 199 5.33 -0.51 2.24
CA LEU A 199 5.27 -0.60 3.70
C LEU A 199 4.78 0.69 4.36
N ASN A 200 5.17 1.86 3.85
CA ASN A 200 4.64 3.14 4.34
C ASN A 200 3.13 3.27 4.08
N LEU A 201 2.65 2.81 2.92
CA LEU A 201 1.22 2.80 2.60
C LEU A 201 0.46 1.87 3.55
N LEU A 202 0.91 0.61 3.67
CA LEU A 202 0.30 -0.37 4.57
C LEU A 202 0.27 0.11 6.02
N LYS A 203 1.37 0.67 6.52
CA LYS A 203 1.45 1.23 7.88
C LYS A 203 0.38 2.30 8.12
N GLY A 204 0.13 3.16 7.14
CA GLY A 204 -0.87 4.24 7.27
C GLY A 204 -2.31 3.71 7.27
N ILE A 205 -2.58 2.67 6.47
CA ILE A 205 -3.92 2.12 6.28
C ILE A 205 -4.29 1.14 7.39
N LEU A 206 -3.33 0.32 7.81
CA LEU A 206 -3.55 -0.74 8.81
C LEU A 206 -3.43 -0.24 10.27
N ALA A 207 -3.07 1.02 10.49
CA ALA A 207 -2.98 1.57 11.84
C ALA A 207 -4.35 1.58 12.53
N GLY A 208 -4.49 0.78 13.58
CA GLY A 208 -5.75 0.61 14.31
C GLY A 208 -6.80 -0.25 13.60
N ASN A 209 -6.42 -0.95 12.54
CA ASN A 209 -7.27 -1.92 11.87
C ASN A 209 -7.06 -3.32 12.47
N GLU A 210 -8.11 -3.88 13.06
CA GLU A 210 -8.13 -5.21 13.65
C GLU A 210 -8.56 -6.31 12.64
N GLU A 211 -8.72 -5.96 11.37
CA GLU A 211 -9.05 -6.93 10.34
C GLU A 211 -7.86 -7.82 9.96
N GLU A 212 -8.17 -9.01 9.50
CA GLU A 212 -7.17 -9.94 8.98
C GLU A 212 -6.68 -9.50 7.61
N VAL A 213 -5.36 -9.43 7.44
CA VAL A 213 -4.68 -9.19 6.18
C VAL A 213 -4.22 -10.52 5.62
N THR A 214 -4.65 -10.84 4.42
CA THR A 214 -4.11 -11.97 3.65
C THR A 214 -2.88 -11.50 2.90
N VAL A 215 -1.71 -12.07 3.24
CA VAL A 215 -0.42 -11.79 2.59
C VAL A 215 -0.10 -12.96 1.67
N SER A 216 -0.19 -12.74 0.36
CA SER A 216 0.20 -13.70 -0.67
C SER A 216 1.53 -13.28 -1.28
N TYR A 217 2.46 -14.19 -1.47
CA TYR A 217 3.81 -13.86 -1.95
C TYR A 217 4.41 -15.00 -2.77
N ASN A 218 5.28 -14.62 -3.69
CA ASN A 218 6.18 -15.51 -4.43
C ASN A 218 7.59 -14.90 -4.46
N ASP A 219 8.47 -15.38 -5.31
CA ASP A 219 9.87 -14.93 -5.37
C ASP A 219 10.04 -13.46 -5.80
N SER A 220 9.05 -12.88 -6.48
CA SER A 220 9.17 -11.56 -7.11
C SER A 220 8.17 -10.53 -6.60
N ASN A 221 7.03 -10.95 -6.07
CA ASN A 221 5.93 -10.06 -5.73
C ASN A 221 5.27 -10.46 -4.41
N ALA A 222 4.69 -9.47 -3.75
CA ALA A 222 3.80 -9.67 -2.62
C ALA A 222 2.48 -8.93 -2.83
N ARG A 223 1.39 -9.54 -2.36
CA ARG A 223 0.03 -9.01 -2.37
C ARG A 223 -0.51 -8.99 -0.96
N PHE A 224 -1.11 -7.89 -0.59
CA PHE A 224 -1.79 -7.67 0.68
C PHE A 224 -3.26 -7.38 0.40
N SER A 225 -4.15 -8.26 0.86
CA SER A 225 -5.60 -8.12 0.66
C SER A 225 -6.29 -7.99 2.01
N PHE A 226 -7.08 -6.94 2.19
CA PHE A 226 -7.85 -6.65 3.39
C PHE A 226 -9.08 -5.80 3.03
N ASP A 227 -10.21 -6.07 3.65
CA ASP A 227 -11.50 -5.46 3.30
C ASP A 227 -11.74 -5.49 1.76
N LYS A 228 -11.94 -4.35 1.15
CA LYS A 228 -12.13 -4.16 -0.29
C LYS A 228 -10.87 -3.63 -1.00
N THR A 229 -9.74 -3.68 -0.31
CA THR A 229 -8.46 -3.11 -0.76
C THR A 229 -7.44 -4.19 -1.04
N GLU A 230 -6.71 -4.02 -2.12
CA GLU A 230 -5.59 -4.87 -2.49
C GLU A 230 -4.38 -4.00 -2.82
N LEU A 231 -3.21 -4.37 -2.28
CA LEU A 231 -1.93 -3.78 -2.63
C LEU A 231 -1.01 -4.89 -3.15
N VAL A 232 -0.51 -4.73 -4.37
CA VAL A 232 0.48 -5.61 -4.98
C VAL A 232 1.76 -4.83 -5.17
N CYS A 233 2.91 -5.41 -4.82
CA CYS A 233 4.20 -4.78 -5.06
C CYS A 233 5.26 -5.78 -5.49
N ARG A 234 6.26 -5.27 -6.21
CA ARG A 234 7.48 -6.00 -6.52
C ARG A 234 8.37 -6.07 -5.29
N LEU A 235 8.98 -7.22 -5.04
CA LEU A 235 9.95 -7.44 -3.97
C LEU A 235 11.33 -6.95 -4.39
N ILE A 236 12.18 -6.62 -3.40
CA ILE A 236 13.59 -6.34 -3.67
C ILE A 236 14.31 -7.66 -3.86
N ASP A 237 14.89 -7.85 -5.04
CA ASP A 237 15.66 -9.04 -5.38
C ASP A 237 17.01 -9.05 -4.65
N GLY A 238 17.44 -10.23 -4.24
CA GLY A 238 18.72 -10.47 -3.63
C GLY A 238 18.64 -11.12 -2.24
N LYS A 239 19.81 -11.51 -1.74
CA LYS A 239 19.94 -12.16 -0.43
C LYS A 239 20.17 -11.12 0.65
N TYR A 240 19.30 -11.12 1.68
CA TYR A 240 19.49 -10.26 2.85
C TYR A 240 20.78 -10.64 3.61
N PRO A 241 21.54 -9.68 4.19
CA PRO A 241 22.74 -9.96 4.94
C PRO A 241 22.46 -10.88 6.13
N ASN A 242 23.47 -11.69 6.51
CA ASN A 242 23.37 -12.50 7.74
C ASN A 242 23.41 -11.60 8.98
N TYR A 243 22.26 -11.05 9.33
CA TYR A 243 22.09 -10.12 10.44
C TYR A 243 22.30 -10.79 11.81
N GLU A 244 22.07 -12.09 11.94
CA GLU A 244 22.29 -12.81 13.20
C GLU A 244 23.77 -12.81 13.62
N ALA A 245 24.68 -12.76 12.65
CA ALA A 245 26.13 -12.74 12.94
C ALA A 245 26.60 -11.44 13.58
N VAL A 246 25.85 -10.34 13.42
CA VAL A 246 26.23 -9.01 13.96
C VAL A 246 25.52 -8.66 15.26
N ILE A 247 24.58 -9.49 15.71
CA ILE A 247 23.89 -9.30 16.99
C ILE A 247 24.80 -9.85 18.11
N PRO A 248 25.26 -9.02 19.07
CA PRO A 248 26.08 -9.47 20.18
C PRO A 248 25.31 -10.45 21.06
N LYS A 249 25.87 -11.65 21.26
CA LYS A 249 25.27 -12.71 22.11
C LYS A 249 25.73 -12.60 23.56
N GLU A 250 26.93 -12.10 23.78
CA GLU A 250 27.53 -11.92 25.09
C GLU A 250 27.91 -10.45 25.29
N ASN A 251 27.39 -9.85 26.35
CA ASN A 251 27.74 -8.50 26.73
C ASN A 251 27.90 -8.44 28.26
N PRO A 252 29.13 -8.18 28.79
CA PRO A 252 29.39 -8.13 30.21
C PRO A 252 28.74 -6.91 30.90
N ASN A 253 28.46 -5.86 30.12
CA ASN A 253 27.87 -4.62 30.64
C ASN A 253 26.35 -4.65 30.44
N LYS A 254 25.62 -4.43 31.55
CA LYS A 254 24.16 -4.37 31.55
C LYS A 254 23.68 -3.10 32.27
N LEU A 255 22.86 -2.31 31.59
CA LEU A 255 22.17 -1.15 32.15
C LEU A 255 20.66 -1.44 32.21
N VAL A 256 20.07 -1.29 33.38
CA VAL A 256 18.63 -1.39 33.59
C VAL A 256 18.10 -0.01 33.98
N ILE A 257 17.24 0.57 33.16
CA ILE A 257 16.70 1.92 33.36
C ILE A 257 15.21 1.96 32.99
N GLN A 258 14.52 2.95 33.54
CA GLN A 258 13.15 3.23 33.10
C GLN A 258 13.15 3.97 31.77
N ARG A 259 12.52 3.37 30.75
CA ARG A 259 12.48 3.93 29.39
C ARG A 259 12.01 5.38 29.34
N GLY A 260 10.94 5.73 30.08
CA GLY A 260 10.36 7.07 30.05
C GLY A 260 11.33 8.15 30.53
N GLN A 261 12.00 7.89 31.67
CA GLN A 261 13.00 8.83 32.26
C GLN A 261 14.19 9.00 31.32
N PHE A 262 14.71 7.87 30.78
CA PHE A 262 15.83 7.93 29.86
C PHE A 262 15.50 8.71 28.58
N LEU A 263 14.33 8.44 27.98
CA LEU A 263 13.87 9.15 26.79
C LEU A 263 13.73 10.67 27.05
N SER A 264 13.21 11.07 28.23
CA SER A 264 13.10 12.49 28.58
C SER A 264 14.47 13.16 28.77
N SER A 265 15.48 12.41 29.19
CA SER A 265 16.84 12.93 29.42
C SER A 265 17.67 13.07 28.12
N VAL A 266 17.29 12.37 27.03
CA VAL A 266 18.01 12.45 25.73
C VAL A 266 17.27 13.28 24.68
N ARG A 267 16.10 13.80 24.99
CA ARG A 267 15.33 14.77 24.16
C ARG A 267 15.67 16.20 24.53
#